data_21381518cd3716ed53db4632a62ae865
#
_entry.id   21381518cd3716ed53db4632a62ae865
#
_cell.length_a   1.000
_cell.length_b   1.000
_cell.length_c   1.000
_cell.angle_alpha   90.00
_cell.angle_beta   90.00
_cell.angle_gamma   90.00
#
_symmetry.space_group_name_H-M   'P 1'
#
loop_
_entity.id
_entity.type
_entity.pdbx_description
1 polymer ?
#
loop_
_entity_poly.entity_id
_entity_poly.type
_entity_poly.pdbx_seq_one_letter_code
_entity_poly.pdbx_strand_id
1 'polypeptide(L)'
;EMCIRDSACGDAVITMDGDLQHPPELVPELLKLWEDGFQIVQTVRTATEDASFFKNITSKAYYKIINSMSKVEITPGGSDFRLMDKVAVEAFRRYRERARFIRGLVNTLGFKVATFEFTAPPRFAGHSKYNLRKMLHFALDGITSFSNLPLRWAFYIGIVFGLMSFLVILHVLYVKYVADDAVPG
;
A
#
# COMPACT_ATOMS: atom_id res chain seq x y z
N GLU A 1 15.34 -3.46 6.63
CA GLU A 1 14.32 -4.53 6.92
C GLU A 1 14.34 -5.67 5.90
N MET A 2 14.54 -5.39 4.61
CA MET A 2 14.54 -6.44 3.57
C MET A 2 15.66 -7.48 3.74
N CYS A 3 16.87 -7.06 4.08
CA CYS A 3 18.01 -7.97 4.21
C CYS A 3 17.84 -9.01 5.33
N ILE A 4 17.24 -8.63 6.47
CA ILE A 4 17.08 -9.55 7.62
C ILE A 4 16.09 -10.65 7.28
N ARG A 5 14.95 -10.33 6.71
CA ARG A 5 13.94 -11.29 6.28
C ARG A 5 14.48 -12.21 5.16
N ASP A 6 15.23 -11.64 4.21
CA ASP A 6 15.81 -12.39 3.10
C ASP A 6 16.93 -13.35 3.57
N SER A 7 17.49 -13.13 4.75
CA SER A 7 18.52 -13.98 5.38
C SER A 7 17.96 -15.02 6.36
N ALA A 8 16.67 -14.97 6.67
CA ALA A 8 16.05 -15.92 7.59
C ALA A 8 15.99 -17.33 6.96
N CYS A 9 16.39 -18.35 7.72
CA CYS A 9 16.52 -19.75 7.25
C CYS A 9 15.61 -20.74 8.00
N GLY A 10 14.71 -20.26 8.88
CA GLY A 10 13.76 -21.13 9.61
C GLY A 10 12.64 -21.66 8.71
N ASP A 11 11.90 -22.66 9.21
CA ASP A 11 10.72 -23.20 8.54
C ASP A 11 9.55 -22.21 8.56
N ALA A 12 9.50 -21.35 9.57
CA ALA A 12 8.63 -20.18 9.63
C ALA A 12 9.42 -18.94 10.06
N VAL A 13 9.01 -17.78 9.58
CA VAL A 13 9.63 -16.49 9.89
C VAL A 13 8.58 -15.56 10.47
N ILE A 14 8.87 -15.04 11.66
CA ILE A 14 8.00 -14.04 12.31
C ILE A 14 8.68 -12.69 12.19
N THR A 15 7.93 -11.72 11.67
CA THR A 15 8.35 -10.30 11.63
C THR A 15 7.61 -9.53 12.70
N MET A 16 8.33 -8.71 13.47
CA MET A 16 7.73 -7.84 14.50
C MET A 16 8.56 -6.57 14.65
N ASP A 17 7.89 -5.48 15.05
CA ASP A 17 8.57 -4.22 15.37
C ASP A 17 9.17 -4.26 16.78
N GLY A 18 10.30 -3.56 16.96
CA GLY A 18 11.02 -3.51 18.25
C GLY A 18 10.47 -2.46 19.23
N ASP A 19 9.30 -1.88 19.00
CA ASP A 19 8.71 -0.82 19.83
C ASP A 19 7.77 -1.33 20.94
N LEU A 20 7.77 -2.65 21.17
CA LEU A 20 6.94 -3.36 22.14
C LEU A 20 5.42 -3.21 21.93
N GLN A 21 4.99 -2.76 20.77
CA GLN A 21 3.57 -2.74 20.40
C GLN A 21 3.08 -4.09 19.85
N HIS A 22 3.99 -5.01 19.56
CA HIS A 22 3.73 -6.37 19.14
C HIS A 22 4.03 -7.34 20.29
N PRO A 23 3.01 -7.87 20.99
CA PRO A 23 3.20 -8.75 22.13
C PRO A 23 3.84 -10.08 21.70
N PRO A 24 5.03 -10.44 22.19
CA PRO A 24 5.67 -11.71 21.85
C PRO A 24 4.89 -12.91 22.41
N GLU A 25 4.02 -12.70 23.39
CA GLU A 25 3.15 -13.71 23.98
C GLU A 25 2.16 -14.29 22.98
N LEU A 26 1.89 -13.60 21.87
CA LEU A 26 1.01 -14.09 20.80
C LEU A 26 1.71 -15.04 19.82
N VAL A 27 3.03 -15.17 19.89
CA VAL A 27 3.79 -16.06 19.01
C VAL A 27 3.29 -17.51 19.03
N PRO A 28 2.98 -18.12 20.20
CA PRO A 28 2.44 -19.48 20.23
C PRO A 28 1.10 -19.62 19.48
N GLU A 29 0.25 -18.59 19.51
CA GLU A 29 -1.04 -18.62 18.79
C GLU A 29 -0.84 -18.52 17.27
N LEU A 30 0.13 -17.72 16.83
CA LEU A 30 0.49 -17.65 15.42
C LEU A 30 1.08 -18.97 14.91
N LEU A 31 1.87 -19.65 15.74
CA LEU A 31 2.43 -20.97 15.42
C LEU A 31 1.35 -22.03 15.29
N LYS A 32 0.34 -22.06 16.17
CA LYS A 32 -0.80 -22.99 16.06
C LYS A 32 -1.52 -22.83 14.72
N LEU A 33 -1.81 -21.60 14.30
CA LEU A 33 -2.45 -21.35 13.01
C LEU A 33 -1.56 -21.80 11.83
N TRP A 34 -0.25 -21.65 11.95
CA TRP A 34 0.68 -22.17 10.96
C TRP A 34 0.69 -23.71 10.92
N GLU A 35 0.68 -24.37 12.06
CA GLU A 35 0.56 -25.84 12.18
C GLU A 35 -0.77 -26.36 11.62
N ASP A 36 -1.85 -25.57 11.70
CA ASP A 36 -3.16 -25.85 11.08
C ASP A 36 -3.13 -25.71 9.54
N GLY A 37 -1.96 -25.36 8.96
CA GLY A 37 -1.73 -25.32 7.52
C GLY A 37 -1.96 -23.96 6.86
N PHE A 38 -2.02 -22.88 7.64
CA PHE A 38 -1.98 -21.52 7.09
C PHE A 38 -0.53 -21.12 6.79
N GLN A 39 -0.27 -20.71 5.56
CA GLN A 39 1.08 -20.35 5.11
C GLN A 39 1.48 -18.92 5.52
N ILE A 40 0.50 -18.07 5.77
CA ILE A 40 0.70 -16.73 6.27
C ILE A 40 -0.31 -16.47 7.39
N VAL A 41 0.18 -16.03 8.54
CA VAL A 41 -0.68 -15.57 9.64
C VAL A 41 -0.46 -14.07 9.80
N GLN A 42 -1.45 -13.28 9.39
CA GLN A 42 -1.40 -11.83 9.46
C GLN A 42 -2.12 -11.34 10.71
N THR A 43 -1.46 -10.55 11.53
CA THR A 43 -2.12 -9.93 12.66
C THR A 43 -2.81 -8.63 12.25
N VAL A 44 -3.98 -8.38 12.83
CA VAL A 44 -4.78 -7.18 12.64
C VAL A 44 -4.98 -6.49 13.97
N ARG A 45 -4.64 -5.21 14.01
CA ARG A 45 -4.84 -4.38 15.20
C ARG A 45 -6.30 -3.92 15.25
N THR A 46 -7.06 -4.36 16.26
CA THR A 46 -8.49 -4.07 16.39
C THR A 46 -8.81 -2.68 16.92
N ALA A 47 -7.99 -2.14 17.83
CA ALA A 47 -8.13 -0.79 18.35
C ALA A 47 -6.79 -0.22 18.79
N THR A 48 -6.63 1.09 18.68
CA THR A 48 -5.71 1.88 19.49
C THR A 48 -6.59 2.77 20.34
N GLU A 49 -6.56 2.63 21.64
CA GLU A 49 -7.42 3.37 22.58
C GLU A 49 -7.32 4.90 22.42
N ASP A 50 -6.24 5.39 21.81
CA ASP A 50 -5.95 6.82 21.59
C ASP A 50 -6.19 7.31 20.15
N ALA A 51 -6.88 6.57 19.29
CA ALA A 51 -7.07 7.00 17.92
C ALA A 51 -8.14 8.10 17.81
N SER A 52 -7.72 9.33 17.55
CA SER A 52 -8.62 10.45 17.24
C SER A 52 -9.66 10.05 16.18
N PHE A 53 -10.92 10.44 16.39
CA PHE A 53 -12.05 10.21 15.48
C PHE A 53 -11.72 10.58 14.02
N PHE A 54 -11.01 11.68 13.82
CA PHE A 54 -10.57 12.14 12.50
C PHE A 54 -9.58 11.15 11.84
N LYS A 55 -8.67 10.55 12.62
CA LYS A 55 -7.71 9.54 12.12
C LYS A 55 -8.43 8.27 11.68
N ASN A 56 -9.48 7.86 12.38
CA ASN A 56 -10.28 6.69 12.02
C ASN A 56 -11.05 6.89 10.71
N ILE A 57 -11.65 8.08 10.50
CA ILE A 57 -12.37 8.40 9.26
C ILE A 57 -11.41 8.46 8.07
N THR A 58 -10.28 9.15 8.20
CA THR A 58 -9.28 9.24 7.12
C THR A 58 -8.68 7.89 6.78
N SER A 59 -8.43 7.04 7.76
CA SER A 59 -7.95 5.67 7.56
C SER A 59 -8.99 4.82 6.81
N LYS A 60 -10.26 4.83 7.24
CA LYS A 60 -11.34 4.10 6.54
C LYS A 60 -11.52 4.58 5.11
N ALA A 61 -11.51 5.89 4.88
CA ALA A 61 -11.59 6.46 3.54
C ALA A 61 -10.42 6.01 2.66
N TYR A 62 -9.21 6.03 3.19
CA TYR A 62 -7.99 5.56 2.52
C TYR A 62 -8.11 4.09 2.07
N TYR A 63 -8.46 3.18 3.00
CA TYR A 63 -8.63 1.76 2.66
C TYR A 63 -9.77 1.53 1.65
N LYS A 64 -10.88 2.29 1.76
CA LYS A 64 -11.97 2.21 0.80
C LYS A 64 -11.52 2.63 -0.61
N ILE A 65 -10.74 3.71 -0.73
CA ILE A 65 -10.20 4.18 -2.01
C ILE A 65 -9.23 3.14 -2.57
N ILE A 66 -8.25 2.68 -1.79
CA ILE A 66 -7.28 1.69 -2.26
C ILE A 66 -7.97 0.40 -2.71
N ASN A 67 -8.88 -0.15 -1.91
CA ASN A 67 -9.56 -1.39 -2.25
C ASN A 67 -10.49 -1.25 -3.46
N SER A 68 -11.05 -0.05 -3.72
CA SER A 68 -11.82 0.20 -4.94
C SER A 68 -10.95 0.35 -6.20
N MET A 69 -9.70 0.79 -6.03
CA MET A 69 -8.76 1.06 -7.12
C MET A 69 -7.79 -0.11 -7.37
N SER A 70 -7.61 -0.97 -6.40
CA SER A 70 -6.72 -2.14 -6.43
C SER A 70 -7.53 -3.40 -6.71
N LYS A 71 -6.94 -4.34 -7.47
CA LYS A 71 -7.47 -5.70 -7.61
C LYS A 71 -7.19 -6.57 -6.37
N VAL A 72 -6.48 -6.02 -5.40
CA VAL A 72 -6.03 -6.71 -4.19
C VAL A 72 -6.71 -6.10 -2.99
N GLU A 73 -7.41 -6.93 -2.24
CA GLU A 73 -8.07 -6.52 -1.01
C GLU A 73 -7.02 -6.35 0.10
N ILE A 74 -6.81 -5.11 0.53
CA ILE A 74 -5.88 -4.79 1.62
C ILE A 74 -6.68 -4.79 2.92
N THR A 75 -6.29 -5.65 3.85
CA THR A 75 -6.94 -5.77 5.16
C THR A 75 -6.70 -4.50 5.99
N PRO A 76 -7.76 -3.75 6.36
CA PRO A 76 -7.62 -2.59 7.23
C PRO A 76 -7.00 -2.99 8.58
N GLY A 77 -6.09 -2.18 9.11
CA GLY A 77 -5.44 -2.48 10.40
C GLY A 77 -4.38 -3.58 10.36
N GLY A 78 -4.08 -4.13 9.19
CA GLY A 78 -3.02 -5.12 9.03
C GLY A 78 -1.70 -4.62 9.62
N SER A 79 -1.11 -5.41 10.52
CA SER A 79 0.16 -5.12 11.18
C SER A 79 1.33 -5.72 10.40
N ASP A 80 2.53 -5.22 10.66
CA ASP A 80 3.77 -5.84 10.16
C ASP A 80 4.22 -7.00 11.06
N PHE A 81 3.53 -7.22 12.17
CA PHE A 81 3.62 -8.43 12.98
C PHE A 81 2.89 -9.56 12.28
N ARG A 82 3.65 -10.50 11.71
CA ARG A 82 3.11 -11.63 10.95
C ARG A 82 4.05 -12.81 10.97
N LEU A 83 3.47 -14.01 10.84
CA LEU A 83 4.19 -15.24 10.60
C LEU A 83 4.08 -15.60 9.11
N MET A 84 5.16 -16.02 8.51
CA MET A 84 5.22 -16.51 7.14
C MET A 84 5.95 -17.84 7.09
N ASP A 85 5.35 -18.80 6.42
CA ASP A 85 5.98 -20.07 6.06
C ASP A 85 7.19 -19.85 5.16
N LYS A 86 8.16 -20.77 5.20
CA LYS A 86 9.34 -20.76 4.35
C LYS A 86 9.02 -20.61 2.86
N VAL A 87 8.00 -21.31 2.38
CA VAL A 87 7.56 -21.22 0.97
C VAL A 87 7.06 -19.82 0.63
N ALA A 88 6.32 -19.18 1.56
CA ALA A 88 5.88 -17.80 1.39
C ALA A 88 7.08 -16.83 1.38
N VAL A 89 8.04 -17.00 2.29
CA VAL A 89 9.26 -16.17 2.35
C VAL A 89 10.06 -16.32 1.05
N GLU A 90 10.23 -17.53 0.51
CA GLU A 90 10.92 -17.75 -0.76
C GLU A 90 10.21 -17.10 -1.94
N ALA A 91 8.87 -17.12 -1.97
CA ALA A 91 8.10 -16.42 -2.97
C ALA A 91 8.32 -14.89 -2.87
N PHE A 92 8.34 -14.35 -1.65
CA PHE A 92 8.66 -12.95 -1.42
C PHE A 92 10.07 -12.55 -1.88
N ARG A 93 11.06 -13.43 -1.74
CA ARG A 93 12.44 -13.18 -2.21
C ARG A 93 12.53 -12.98 -3.71
N ARG A 94 11.63 -13.59 -4.48
CA ARG A 94 11.57 -13.46 -5.95
C ARG A 94 11.07 -12.10 -6.41
N TYR A 95 10.33 -11.39 -5.57
CA TYR A 95 9.89 -10.02 -5.88
C TYR A 95 11.03 -9.04 -5.66
N ARG A 96 11.61 -8.55 -6.75
CA ARG A 96 12.76 -7.62 -6.74
C ARG A 96 12.36 -6.15 -6.80
N GLU A 97 11.10 -5.83 -6.62
CA GLU A 97 10.60 -4.45 -6.66
C GLU A 97 11.21 -3.60 -5.53
N ARG A 98 11.61 -2.36 -5.85
CA ARG A 98 12.20 -1.42 -4.87
C ARG A 98 11.19 -0.93 -3.84
N ALA A 99 9.95 -0.67 -4.25
CA ALA A 99 8.86 -0.22 -3.39
C ALA A 99 7.92 -1.41 -3.10
N ARG A 100 8.28 -2.25 -2.13
CA ARG A 100 7.46 -3.41 -1.76
C ARG A 100 6.44 -2.99 -0.71
N PHE A 101 5.20 -2.79 -1.12
CA PHE A 101 4.09 -2.67 -0.18
C PHE A 101 3.68 -4.06 0.30
N ILE A 102 4.35 -4.54 1.34
CA ILE A 102 4.25 -5.92 1.83
C ILE A 102 2.81 -6.30 2.19
N ARG A 103 2.03 -5.36 2.76
CA ARG A 103 0.64 -5.60 3.16
C ARG A 103 -0.27 -5.97 1.99
N GLY A 104 -0.01 -5.45 0.80
CA GLY A 104 -0.74 -5.83 -0.40
C GLY A 104 -0.19 -7.10 -1.06
N LEU A 105 1.15 -7.26 -1.08
CA LEU A 105 1.80 -8.43 -1.65
C LEU A 105 1.37 -9.74 -0.99
N VAL A 106 1.15 -9.75 0.32
CA VAL A 106 0.66 -10.93 1.07
C VAL A 106 -0.60 -11.51 0.42
N ASN A 107 -1.54 -10.66 0.03
CA ASN A 107 -2.82 -11.09 -0.53
C ASN A 107 -2.74 -11.43 -2.03
N THR A 108 -1.65 -11.03 -2.73
CA THR A 108 -1.45 -11.34 -4.17
C THR A 108 -0.80 -12.68 -4.42
N LEU A 109 -0.11 -13.23 -3.43
CA LEU A 109 0.67 -14.45 -3.58
C LEU A 109 -0.18 -15.73 -3.64
N GLY A 110 -1.47 -15.67 -3.32
CA GLY A 110 -2.39 -16.80 -3.38
C GLY A 110 -2.16 -17.87 -2.31
N PHE A 111 -1.41 -17.57 -1.26
CA PHE A 111 -1.24 -18.44 -0.10
C PHE A 111 -2.48 -18.45 0.80
N LYS A 112 -2.63 -19.52 1.60
CA LYS A 112 -3.65 -19.57 2.64
C LYS A 112 -3.28 -18.60 3.76
N VAL A 113 -4.09 -17.53 3.92
CA VAL A 113 -3.88 -16.48 4.91
C VAL A 113 -4.87 -16.67 6.05
N ALA A 114 -4.38 -16.73 7.28
CA ALA A 114 -5.20 -16.55 8.49
C ALA A 114 -5.04 -15.13 9.01
N THR A 115 -6.11 -14.60 9.59
CA THR A 115 -6.12 -13.30 10.26
C THR A 115 -6.27 -13.51 11.75
N PHE A 116 -5.35 -12.93 12.52
CA PHE A 116 -5.38 -12.96 13.98
C PHE A 116 -5.54 -11.56 14.54
N GLU A 117 -6.63 -11.31 15.24
CA GLU A 117 -6.91 -9.99 15.81
C GLU A 117 -6.24 -9.83 17.18
N PHE A 118 -5.61 -8.68 17.40
CA PHE A 118 -5.03 -8.35 18.70
C PHE A 118 -5.19 -6.86 19.03
N THR A 119 -5.19 -6.57 20.32
CA THR A 119 -5.18 -5.20 20.82
C THR A 119 -3.72 -4.80 21.11
N ALA A 120 -3.23 -3.78 20.43
CA ALA A 120 -1.87 -3.33 20.64
C ALA A 120 -1.76 -2.55 21.94
N PRO A 121 -0.81 -2.88 22.83
CA PRO A 121 -0.51 -2.08 23.99
C PRO A 121 -0.07 -0.65 23.60
N PRO A 122 -0.23 0.33 24.48
CA PRO A 122 0.31 1.68 24.25
C PRO A 122 1.83 1.61 24.10
N ARG A 123 2.39 2.54 23.32
CA ARG A 123 3.84 2.60 23.13
C ARG A 123 4.55 2.79 24.45
N PHE A 124 5.57 1.96 24.72
CA PHE A 124 6.38 2.08 25.93
C PHE A 124 7.17 3.39 25.98
N ALA A 125 7.66 3.90 24.83
CA ALA A 125 8.41 5.14 24.73
C ALA A 125 8.32 5.77 23.34
N GLY A 126 8.42 7.10 23.28
CA GLY A 126 8.50 7.88 22.05
C GLY A 126 7.16 8.38 21.51
N HIS A 127 7.25 9.40 20.64
CA HIS A 127 6.10 9.97 19.94
C HIS A 127 6.07 9.50 18.48
N SER A 128 4.88 9.38 17.92
CA SER A 128 4.72 9.05 16.50
C SER A 128 5.42 10.10 15.62
N LYS A 129 6.44 9.68 14.87
CA LYS A 129 7.16 10.51 13.89
C LYS A 129 6.40 10.65 12.57
N TYR A 130 5.15 10.15 12.49
CA TYR A 130 4.32 10.24 11.29
C TYR A 130 3.71 11.64 11.16
N ASN A 131 4.31 12.44 10.29
CA ASN A 131 3.77 13.73 9.90
C ASN A 131 2.78 13.53 8.73
N LEU A 132 1.80 14.42 8.59
CA LEU A 132 0.76 14.38 7.55
C LEU A 132 1.36 14.24 6.14
N ARG A 133 2.49 14.90 5.87
CA ARG A 133 3.24 14.79 4.63
C ARG A 133 3.75 13.36 4.36
N LYS A 134 4.25 12.68 5.38
CA LYS A 134 4.70 11.27 5.25
C LYS A 134 3.52 10.33 5.03
N MET A 135 2.37 10.58 5.69
CA MET A 135 1.15 9.82 5.47
C MET A 135 0.65 9.95 4.03
N LEU A 136 0.66 11.18 3.48
CA LEU A 136 0.24 11.43 2.10
C LEU A 136 1.17 10.75 1.09
N HIS A 137 2.49 10.82 1.33
CA HIS A 137 3.47 10.15 0.47
C HIS A 137 3.28 8.64 0.47
N PHE A 138 3.12 8.05 1.64
CA PHE A 138 2.84 6.61 1.80
C PHE A 138 1.51 6.20 1.14
N ALA A 139 0.50 7.07 1.21
CA ALA A 139 -0.78 6.85 0.53
C ALA A 139 -0.63 6.86 -1.00
N LEU A 140 0.13 7.81 -1.54
CA LEU A 140 0.41 7.88 -2.97
C LEU A 140 1.22 6.69 -3.45
N ASP A 141 2.25 6.29 -2.70
CA ASP A 141 3.05 5.10 -3.00
C ASP A 141 2.18 3.83 -3.04
N GLY A 142 1.27 3.69 -2.07
CA GLY A 142 0.31 2.58 -2.05
C GLY A 142 -0.61 2.57 -3.28
N ILE A 143 -1.16 3.73 -3.65
CA ILE A 143 -2.06 3.86 -4.82
C ILE A 143 -1.30 3.54 -6.11
N THR A 144 -0.11 4.11 -6.30
CA THR A 144 0.69 3.91 -7.52
C THR A 144 1.24 2.51 -7.65
N SER A 145 1.52 1.83 -6.54
CA SER A 145 2.03 0.44 -6.55
C SER A 145 0.98 -0.60 -6.94
N PHE A 146 -0.31 -0.34 -6.63
CA PHE A 146 -1.39 -1.33 -6.86
C PHE A 146 -2.45 -0.91 -7.86
N SER A 147 -2.35 0.30 -8.41
CA SER A 147 -3.35 0.82 -9.34
C SER A 147 -2.71 1.47 -10.55
N ASN A 148 -3.15 1.04 -11.74
CA ASN A 148 -2.82 1.69 -13.00
C ASN A 148 -3.71 2.90 -13.29
N LEU A 149 -4.65 3.23 -12.39
CA LEU A 149 -5.59 4.34 -12.60
C LEU A 149 -4.90 5.71 -12.72
N PRO A 150 -3.91 6.07 -11.87
CA PRO A 150 -3.21 7.35 -12.03
C PRO A 150 -2.55 7.50 -13.40
N LEU A 151 -1.95 6.43 -13.90
CA LEU A 151 -1.33 6.40 -15.24
C LEU A 151 -2.38 6.55 -16.34
N ARG A 152 -3.53 5.88 -16.24
CA ARG A 152 -4.63 6.03 -17.19
C ARG A 152 -5.20 7.44 -17.20
N TRP A 153 -5.39 8.05 -16.03
CA TRP A 153 -5.84 9.44 -15.94
C TRP A 153 -4.84 10.40 -16.59
N ALA A 154 -3.54 10.25 -16.31
CA ALA A 154 -2.50 11.05 -16.97
C ALA A 154 -2.53 10.91 -18.48
N PHE A 155 -2.73 9.69 -19.00
CA PHE A 155 -2.85 9.41 -20.42
C PHE A 155 -4.07 10.12 -21.04
N TYR A 156 -5.27 10.01 -20.43
CA TYR A 156 -6.48 10.66 -20.96
C TYR A 156 -6.36 12.20 -20.91
N ILE A 157 -5.82 12.73 -19.83
CA ILE A 157 -5.56 14.16 -19.69
C ILE A 157 -4.60 14.62 -20.79
N GLY A 158 -3.52 13.87 -21.05
CA GLY A 158 -2.59 14.15 -22.13
C GLY A 158 -3.25 14.16 -23.51
N ILE A 159 -4.14 13.22 -23.80
CA ILE A 159 -4.92 13.21 -25.06
C ILE A 159 -5.80 14.46 -25.17
N VAL A 160 -6.52 14.83 -24.12
CA VAL A 160 -7.40 16.00 -24.13
C VAL A 160 -6.58 17.28 -24.41
N PHE A 161 -5.47 17.48 -23.70
CA PHE A 161 -4.60 18.64 -23.95
C PHE A 161 -3.98 18.61 -25.34
N GLY A 162 -3.58 17.44 -25.83
CA GLY A 162 -3.06 17.26 -27.19
C GLY A 162 -4.09 17.66 -28.26
N LEU A 163 -5.33 17.20 -28.12
CA LEU A 163 -6.42 17.58 -29.02
C LEU A 163 -6.75 19.07 -28.95
N MET A 164 -6.81 19.64 -27.75
CA MET A 164 -7.01 21.10 -27.62
C MET A 164 -5.91 21.90 -28.28
N SER A 165 -4.64 21.54 -28.08
CA SER A 165 -3.51 22.20 -28.72
C SER A 165 -3.56 22.07 -30.24
N PHE A 166 -3.94 20.89 -30.75
CA PHE A 166 -4.10 20.65 -32.17
C PHE A 166 -5.21 21.54 -32.78
N LEU A 167 -6.35 21.66 -32.10
CA LEU A 167 -7.44 22.54 -32.55
C LEU A 167 -7.02 24.02 -32.55
N VAL A 168 -6.25 24.45 -31.57
CA VAL A 168 -5.70 25.81 -31.50
C VAL A 168 -4.76 26.06 -32.70
N ILE A 169 -3.88 25.10 -33.01
CA ILE A 169 -2.97 25.21 -34.18
C ILE A 169 -3.79 25.32 -35.46
N LEU A 170 -4.79 24.47 -35.66
CA LEU A 170 -5.68 24.53 -36.81
C LEU A 170 -6.40 25.88 -36.94
N HIS A 171 -6.89 26.37 -35.79
CA HIS A 171 -7.55 27.69 -35.75
C HIS A 171 -6.57 28.83 -36.18
N VAL A 172 -5.36 28.83 -35.63
CA VAL A 172 -4.33 29.81 -35.98
C VAL A 172 -4.00 29.74 -37.48
N LEU A 173 -3.84 28.53 -38.02
CA LEU A 173 -3.60 28.34 -39.46
C LEU A 173 -4.78 28.84 -40.30
N TYR A 174 -5.98 28.55 -39.91
CA TYR A 174 -7.21 29.04 -40.59
C TYR A 174 -7.27 30.56 -40.60
N VAL A 175 -7.07 31.21 -39.46
CA VAL A 175 -7.05 32.69 -39.36
C VAL A 175 -5.96 33.27 -40.23
N LYS A 176 -4.76 32.69 -40.25
CA LYS A 176 -3.63 33.19 -41.04
C LYS A 176 -3.80 33.04 -42.54
N TYR A 177 -4.35 31.91 -43.02
CA TYR A 177 -4.34 31.60 -44.46
C TYR A 177 -5.71 31.75 -45.12
N VAL A 178 -6.83 31.77 -44.37
CA VAL A 178 -8.17 31.84 -44.94
C VAL A 178 -8.89 33.11 -44.55
N ALA A 179 -8.78 33.55 -43.29
CA ALA A 179 -9.49 34.73 -42.82
C ALA A 179 -8.71 36.06 -43.09
N ASP A 180 -7.41 35.98 -43.44
CA ASP A 180 -6.51 37.12 -43.71
C ASP A 180 -6.43 38.17 -42.57
N ASP A 181 -6.81 37.77 -41.38
CA ASP A 181 -7.04 38.63 -40.20
C ASP A 181 -5.87 38.45 -39.19
N ALA A 182 -4.69 38.01 -39.68
CA ALA A 182 -3.52 37.86 -38.84
C ALA A 182 -2.96 39.22 -38.45
N VAL A 183 -3.11 39.58 -37.16
CA VAL A 183 -2.43 40.73 -36.59
C VAL A 183 -0.92 40.61 -36.82
N PRO A 184 -0.26 41.53 -37.57
CA PRO A 184 1.19 41.50 -37.71
C PRO A 184 1.81 41.76 -36.34
N GLY A 185 2.59 40.77 -35.81
CA GLY A 185 3.33 40.88 -34.55
C GLY A 185 4.58 41.74 -34.72
#